data_16cb74216a71e633010b17279c9ac6a7
#
_entry.id   16cb74216a71e633010b17279c9ac6a7
#
_cell.length_a   1.000
_cell.length_b   1.000
_cell.length_c   1.000
_cell.angle_alpha   90.00
_cell.angle_beta   90.00
_cell.angle_gamma   90.00
#
_symmetry.space_group_name_H-M   'P 1'
#
loop_
_entity.id
_entity.type
_entity.pdbx_description
1 polymer ?
#
loop_
_entity_poly.entity_id
_entity_poly.type
_entity_poly.pdbx_seq_one_letter_code
_entity_poly.pdbx_strand_id
1 'polypeptide(L)'
;KYIEKDAALERRFQPIKVEEPSIDDAYKMLVGIKGYYEDYYKVQISDSLVYKAVTMSERYVTDRYLPDKAIDLLDESCTSANLRNPAISQYQMALDRKKLLESNIERLSNPEENEEIDYELVTKFKSEVIQLDEKIADLKEKASDNQVLESDLAKVISLWTGIPATKIEQNDIKKLANLESELKEH
;
A
#
# COMPACT_ATOMS: atom_id res chain seq x y z
N LYS A 1 15.38 22.40 18.46
CA LYS A 1 15.64 23.85 18.11
C LYS A 1 15.16 24.85 19.15
N TYR A 2 14.02 24.67 19.80
CA TYR A 2 13.53 25.64 20.80
C TYR A 2 14.08 25.32 22.20
N ILE A 3 14.19 24.06 22.58
CA ILE A 3 14.71 23.60 23.89
C ILE A 3 16.21 23.88 24.03
N GLU A 4 16.99 23.66 22.98
CA GLU A 4 18.44 23.94 22.90
C GLU A 4 18.80 25.42 23.10
N LYS A 5 17.85 26.33 22.95
CA LYS A 5 18.03 27.77 23.12
C LYS A 5 17.67 28.28 24.52
N ASP A 6 17.06 27.43 25.34
CA ASP A 6 16.65 27.77 26.71
C ASP A 6 17.50 27.01 27.73
N ALA A 7 18.48 27.70 28.29
CA ALA A 7 19.41 27.14 29.28
C ALA A 7 18.73 26.56 30.54
N ALA A 8 17.50 26.97 30.85
CA ALA A 8 16.74 26.43 31.99
C ALA A 8 16.09 25.09 31.63
N LEU A 9 15.69 24.91 30.38
CA LEU A 9 15.15 23.64 29.85
C LEU A 9 16.27 22.64 29.55
N GLU A 10 17.39 23.08 28.97
CA GLU A 10 18.54 22.23 28.66
C GLU A 10 19.06 21.47 29.89
N ARG A 11 19.08 22.11 31.06
CA ARG A 11 19.49 21.46 32.31
C ARG A 11 18.51 20.42 32.86
N ARG A 12 17.30 20.38 32.36
CA ARG A 12 16.23 19.45 32.80
C ARG A 12 16.00 18.29 31.85
N PHE A 13 16.55 18.37 30.64
CA PHE A 13 16.40 17.35 29.60
C PHE A 13 17.76 16.87 29.14
N GLN A 14 17.99 15.57 29.22
CA GLN A 14 19.17 14.95 28.64
C GLN A 14 18.87 14.60 27.17
N PRO A 15 19.64 15.10 26.21
CA PRO A 15 19.45 14.75 24.80
C PRO A 15 19.79 13.27 24.58
N ILE A 16 18.87 12.56 23.94
CA ILE A 16 19.10 11.19 23.44
C ILE A 16 19.30 11.29 21.95
N LYS A 17 20.51 10.94 21.48
CA LYS A 17 20.81 10.89 20.06
C LYS A 17 20.26 9.57 19.50
N VAL A 18 19.31 9.67 18.59
CA VAL A 18 18.81 8.52 17.82
C VAL A 18 19.57 8.50 16.50
N GLU A 19 20.28 7.41 16.27
CA GLU A 19 21.04 7.21 15.02
C GLU A 19 20.17 6.53 13.97
N GLU A 20 20.51 6.72 12.69
CA GLU A 20 19.86 6.06 11.57
C GLU A 20 20.07 4.54 11.69
N PRO A 21 19.01 3.71 11.54
CA PRO A 21 19.13 2.27 11.61
C PRO A 21 19.91 1.72 10.41
N SER A 22 20.52 0.55 10.61
CA SER A 22 21.13 -0.20 9.51
C SER A 22 20.07 -0.68 8.50
N ILE A 23 20.50 -1.06 7.30
CA ILE A 23 19.62 -1.66 6.28
C ILE A 23 18.88 -2.88 6.85
N ASP A 24 19.58 -3.74 7.59
CA ASP A 24 18.99 -4.95 8.18
C ASP A 24 17.96 -4.62 9.27
N ASP A 25 18.20 -3.59 10.07
CA ASP A 25 17.25 -3.17 11.10
C ASP A 25 16.04 -2.47 10.48
N ALA A 26 16.24 -1.60 9.48
CA ALA A 26 15.17 -1.00 8.71
C ALA A 26 14.31 -2.07 8.01
N TYR A 27 14.92 -3.10 7.44
CA TYR A 27 14.20 -4.24 6.86
C TYR A 27 13.31 -4.94 7.89
N LYS A 28 13.83 -5.27 9.08
CA LYS A 28 13.04 -5.89 10.16
C LYS A 28 11.88 -5.00 10.59
N MET A 29 12.08 -3.68 10.68
CA MET A 29 11.03 -2.72 10.99
C MET A 29 9.92 -2.75 9.93
N LEU A 30 10.29 -2.69 8.65
CA LEU A 30 9.31 -2.72 7.55
C LEU A 30 8.55 -4.04 7.47
N VAL A 31 9.22 -5.19 7.68
CA VAL A 31 8.54 -6.50 7.76
C VAL A 31 7.51 -6.52 8.88
N GLY A 32 7.82 -5.88 10.02
CA GLY A 32 6.89 -5.78 11.15
C GLY A 32 5.61 -4.97 10.85
N ILE A 33 5.68 -4.03 9.93
CA ILE A 33 4.55 -3.13 9.59
C ILE A 33 3.90 -3.45 8.25
N LYS A 34 4.50 -4.28 7.38
CA LYS A 34 3.99 -4.54 6.02
C LYS A 34 2.53 -5.02 6.01
N GLY A 35 2.11 -5.81 7.00
CA GLY A 35 0.73 -6.31 7.09
C GLY A 35 -0.32 -5.20 7.15
N TYR A 36 -0.01 -4.06 7.76
CA TYR A 36 -0.92 -2.90 7.77
C TYR A 36 -1.11 -2.31 6.36
N TYR A 37 -0.04 -2.27 5.55
CA TYR A 37 -0.11 -1.81 4.16
C TYR A 37 -0.84 -2.81 3.27
N GLU A 38 -0.58 -4.11 3.44
CA GLU A 38 -1.29 -5.18 2.73
C GLU A 38 -2.79 -5.10 2.98
N ASP A 39 -3.20 -4.91 4.24
CA ASP A 39 -4.61 -4.79 4.61
C ASP A 39 -5.26 -3.50 4.12
N TYR A 40 -4.54 -2.38 4.18
CA TYR A 40 -5.07 -1.06 3.78
C TYR A 40 -5.20 -0.94 2.27
N TYR A 41 -4.14 -1.28 1.53
CA TYR A 41 -4.10 -1.15 0.07
C TYR A 41 -4.65 -2.36 -0.68
N LYS A 42 -4.98 -3.46 0.03
CA LYS A 42 -5.41 -4.73 -0.58
C LYS A 42 -4.40 -5.24 -1.61
N VAL A 43 -3.14 -5.25 -1.22
CA VAL A 43 -1.99 -5.72 -2.02
C VAL A 43 -1.26 -6.82 -1.26
N GLN A 44 -0.42 -7.56 -1.97
CA GLN A 44 0.52 -8.52 -1.38
C GLN A 44 1.94 -7.99 -1.50
N ILE A 45 2.72 -8.07 -0.42
CA ILE A 45 4.09 -7.56 -0.35
C ILE A 45 5.01 -8.71 0.05
N SER A 46 5.88 -9.15 -0.87
CA SER A 46 6.89 -10.16 -0.53
C SER A 46 8.01 -9.59 0.35
N ASP A 47 8.60 -10.43 1.20
CA ASP A 47 9.73 -10.02 2.04
C ASP A 47 10.94 -9.59 1.20
N SER A 48 11.14 -10.20 0.04
CA SER A 48 12.17 -9.79 -0.92
C SER A 48 11.93 -8.38 -1.47
N LEU A 49 10.67 -8.00 -1.69
CA LEU A 49 10.32 -6.63 -2.12
C LEU A 49 10.57 -5.62 -1.01
N VAL A 50 10.26 -5.96 0.25
CA VAL A 50 10.57 -5.10 1.41
C VAL A 50 12.08 -4.84 1.49
N TYR A 51 12.91 -5.87 1.35
CA TYR A 51 14.37 -5.69 1.32
C TYR A 51 14.82 -4.80 0.18
N LYS A 52 14.23 -4.96 -1.01
CA LYS A 52 14.50 -4.08 -2.16
C LYS A 52 14.06 -2.65 -1.91
N ALA A 53 12.90 -2.42 -1.28
CA ALA A 53 12.47 -1.07 -0.93
C ALA A 53 13.48 -0.36 -0.03
N VAL A 54 14.02 -1.05 0.99
CA VAL A 54 15.06 -0.50 1.86
C VAL A 54 16.33 -0.19 1.09
N THR A 55 16.85 -1.16 0.33
CA THR A 55 18.13 -1.00 -0.39
C THR A 55 18.06 0.03 -1.52
N MET A 56 16.93 0.11 -2.23
CA MET A 56 16.70 1.09 -3.29
C MET A 56 16.51 2.49 -2.70
N SER A 57 15.75 2.65 -1.61
CA SER A 57 15.60 3.93 -0.93
C SER A 57 16.94 4.46 -0.43
N GLU A 58 17.79 3.59 0.15
CA GLU A 58 19.14 3.97 0.61
C GLU A 58 20.01 4.43 -0.55
N ARG A 59 19.89 3.79 -1.69
CA ARG A 59 20.75 4.07 -2.85
C ARG A 59 20.34 5.31 -3.65
N TYR A 60 19.05 5.56 -3.79
CA TYR A 60 18.52 6.59 -4.70
C TYR A 60 17.93 7.81 -3.99
N VAL A 61 17.52 7.68 -2.73
CA VAL A 61 16.91 8.76 -1.95
C VAL A 61 17.93 9.26 -0.92
N THR A 62 18.55 10.42 -1.20
CA THR A 62 19.65 10.96 -0.41
C THR A 62 19.27 12.09 0.53
N ASP A 63 18.06 12.61 0.40
CA ASP A 63 17.54 13.76 1.16
C ASP A 63 16.75 13.36 2.42
N ARG A 64 16.60 12.06 2.67
CA ARG A 64 15.86 11.48 3.80
C ARG A 64 16.66 10.33 4.43
N TYR A 65 16.28 9.94 5.63
CA TYR A 65 16.91 8.89 6.42
C TYR A 65 16.06 7.62 6.50
N LEU A 66 16.73 6.49 6.77
CA LEU A 66 16.03 5.25 7.14
C LEU A 66 15.47 5.39 8.58
N PRO A 67 14.32 4.74 8.89
CA PRO A 67 13.50 3.90 8.00
C PRO A 67 12.52 4.70 7.14
N ASP A 68 12.32 6.00 7.38
CA ASP A 68 11.23 6.81 6.82
C ASP A 68 11.21 6.77 5.29
N LYS A 69 12.37 6.97 4.64
CA LYS A 69 12.46 6.92 3.17
C LYS A 69 12.04 5.57 2.56
N ALA A 70 12.26 4.47 3.29
CA ALA A 70 11.86 3.14 2.83
C ALA A 70 10.38 2.88 3.09
N ILE A 71 9.84 3.42 4.17
CA ILE A 71 8.40 3.39 4.51
C ILE A 71 7.62 4.17 3.46
N ASP A 72 8.03 5.41 3.18
CA ASP A 72 7.39 6.26 2.16
C ASP A 72 7.43 5.59 0.78
N LEU A 73 8.57 4.99 0.41
CA LEU A 73 8.72 4.29 -0.86
C LEU A 73 7.76 3.09 -0.95
N LEU A 74 7.64 2.32 0.13
CA LEU A 74 6.73 1.18 0.17
C LEU A 74 5.27 1.63 0.07
N ASP A 75 4.89 2.68 0.80
CA ASP A 75 3.54 3.25 0.81
C ASP A 75 3.10 3.72 -0.59
N GLU A 76 3.93 4.54 -1.26
CA GLU A 76 3.63 5.00 -2.61
C GLU A 76 3.65 3.87 -3.65
N SER A 77 4.48 2.84 -3.44
CA SER A 77 4.51 1.67 -4.31
C SER A 77 3.25 0.81 -4.16
N CYS A 78 2.71 0.67 -2.94
CA CYS A 78 1.42 0.03 -2.69
C CYS A 78 0.28 0.81 -3.38
N THR A 79 0.32 2.14 -3.30
CA THR A 79 -0.62 3.01 -4.03
C THR A 79 -0.53 2.79 -5.54
N SER A 80 0.69 2.74 -6.10
CA SER A 80 0.91 2.47 -7.52
C SER A 80 0.37 1.11 -7.96
N ALA A 81 0.59 0.08 -7.14
CA ALA A 81 0.07 -1.27 -7.40
C ALA A 81 -1.46 -1.31 -7.36
N ASN A 82 -2.07 -0.63 -6.38
CA ASN A 82 -3.53 -0.53 -6.27
C ASN A 82 -4.14 0.17 -7.50
N LEU A 83 -3.55 1.28 -7.94
CA LEU A 83 -4.01 2.02 -9.13
C LEU A 83 -3.82 1.23 -10.43
N ARG A 84 -2.85 0.31 -10.49
CA ARG A 84 -2.63 -0.55 -11.65
C ARG A 84 -3.75 -1.57 -11.86
N ASN A 85 -4.39 -2.03 -10.78
CA ASN A 85 -5.48 -2.99 -10.84
C ASN A 85 -6.84 -2.33 -10.62
N PRO A 86 -7.57 -1.94 -11.68
CA PRO A 86 -8.87 -1.28 -11.55
C PRO A 86 -9.94 -2.18 -10.94
N ALA A 87 -9.74 -3.51 -10.90
CA ALA A 87 -10.70 -4.42 -10.29
C ALA A 87 -10.87 -4.17 -8.79
N ILE A 88 -9.84 -3.68 -8.11
CA ILE A 88 -9.89 -3.37 -6.67
C ILE A 88 -10.88 -2.24 -6.38
N SER A 89 -10.75 -1.13 -7.11
CA SER A 89 -11.68 0.00 -6.97
C SER A 89 -13.09 -0.39 -7.34
N GLN A 90 -13.28 -1.19 -8.40
CA GLN A 90 -14.60 -1.68 -8.81
C GLN A 90 -15.20 -2.65 -7.79
N TYR A 91 -14.38 -3.51 -7.19
CA TYR A 91 -14.79 -4.41 -6.12
C TYR A 91 -15.28 -3.63 -4.89
N GLN A 92 -14.51 -2.62 -4.45
CA GLN A 92 -14.89 -1.78 -3.32
C GLN A 92 -16.19 -1.01 -3.59
N MET A 93 -16.31 -0.39 -4.77
CA MET A 93 -17.54 0.32 -5.18
C MET A 93 -18.75 -0.61 -5.21
N ALA A 94 -18.59 -1.85 -5.67
CA ALA A 94 -19.67 -2.83 -5.70
C ALA A 94 -20.10 -3.25 -4.29
N LEU A 95 -19.15 -3.42 -3.36
CA LEU A 95 -19.44 -3.71 -1.96
C LEU A 95 -20.20 -2.55 -1.28
N ASP A 96 -19.74 -1.32 -1.47
CA ASP A 96 -20.37 -0.14 -0.89
C ASP A 96 -21.78 0.06 -1.45
N ARG A 97 -21.96 -0.17 -2.76
CA ARG A 97 -23.28 -0.13 -3.41
C ARG A 97 -24.20 -1.19 -2.85
N LYS A 98 -23.72 -2.45 -2.70
CA LYS A 98 -24.49 -3.53 -2.10
C LYS A 98 -24.95 -3.17 -0.69
N LYS A 99 -24.03 -2.71 0.16
CA LYS A 99 -24.33 -2.30 1.54
C LYS A 99 -25.39 -1.19 1.60
N LEU A 100 -25.32 -0.22 0.70
CA LEU A 100 -26.31 0.85 0.61
C LEU A 100 -27.70 0.29 0.21
N LEU A 101 -27.75 -0.62 -0.76
CA LEU A 101 -29.01 -1.24 -1.19
C LEU A 101 -29.61 -2.10 -0.08
N GLU A 102 -28.81 -2.89 0.62
CA GLU A 102 -29.27 -3.71 1.76
C GLU A 102 -29.87 -2.83 2.87
N SER A 103 -29.20 -1.72 3.22
CA SER A 103 -29.73 -0.74 4.18
C SER A 103 -31.06 -0.11 3.71
N ASN A 104 -31.19 0.19 2.42
CA ASN A 104 -32.43 0.71 1.87
C ASN A 104 -33.55 -0.34 1.87
N ILE A 105 -33.24 -1.60 1.55
CA ILE A 105 -34.20 -2.72 1.62
C ILE A 105 -34.71 -2.88 3.05
N GLU A 106 -33.79 -2.84 4.04
CA GLU A 106 -34.15 -2.96 5.45
C GLU A 106 -35.09 -1.83 5.88
N ARG A 107 -34.77 -0.58 5.52
CA ARG A 107 -35.62 0.58 5.82
C ARG A 107 -37.00 0.49 5.17
N LEU A 108 -37.08 0.13 3.88
CA LEU A 108 -38.32 0.03 3.16
C LEU A 108 -39.17 -1.18 3.57
N SER A 109 -38.55 -2.23 4.11
CA SER A 109 -39.24 -3.42 4.62
C SER A 109 -39.79 -3.25 6.04
N ASN A 110 -39.28 -2.25 6.79
CA ASN A 110 -39.75 -1.91 8.14
C ASN A 110 -40.16 -0.43 8.20
N PRO A 111 -41.30 -0.07 7.55
CA PRO A 111 -41.77 1.31 7.51
C PRO A 111 -42.22 1.80 8.90
N GLU A 112 -42.09 3.09 9.16
CA GLU A 112 -42.65 3.72 10.35
C GLU A 112 -44.22 3.70 10.30
N GLU A 113 -44.87 3.90 11.48
CA GLU A 113 -46.34 3.88 11.58
C GLU A 113 -46.97 4.87 10.59
N ASN A 114 -47.66 4.34 9.55
CA ASN A 114 -48.40 4.98 8.46
C ASN A 114 -47.70 5.06 7.08
N GLU A 115 -46.58 4.42 6.87
CA GLU A 115 -46.02 4.26 5.52
C GLU A 115 -46.39 2.90 4.91
N GLU A 116 -46.81 2.88 3.63
CA GLU A 116 -47.03 1.65 2.90
C GLU A 116 -45.71 1.09 2.34
N ILE A 117 -45.55 -0.24 2.40
CA ILE A 117 -44.36 -0.92 1.84
C ILE A 117 -44.40 -0.83 0.32
N ASP A 118 -43.41 -0.21 -0.27
CA ASP A 118 -43.19 -0.21 -1.73
C ASP A 118 -42.55 -1.54 -2.17
N TYR A 119 -43.37 -2.55 -2.40
CA TYR A 119 -42.92 -3.88 -2.83
C TYR A 119 -42.20 -3.87 -4.19
N GLU A 120 -42.56 -2.96 -5.09
CA GLU A 120 -41.95 -2.85 -6.40
C GLU A 120 -40.50 -2.37 -6.27
N LEU A 121 -40.28 -1.34 -5.48
CA LEU A 121 -38.94 -0.80 -5.22
C LEU A 121 -38.07 -1.78 -4.44
N VAL A 122 -38.62 -2.46 -3.44
CA VAL A 122 -37.89 -3.51 -2.69
C VAL A 122 -37.50 -4.66 -3.61
N THR A 123 -38.37 -5.10 -4.51
CA THR A 123 -38.06 -6.16 -5.47
C THR A 123 -36.97 -5.74 -6.44
N LYS A 124 -37.00 -4.50 -6.91
CA LYS A 124 -35.98 -3.93 -7.78
C LYS A 124 -34.58 -3.90 -7.08
N PHE A 125 -34.52 -3.43 -5.84
CA PHE A 125 -33.26 -3.42 -5.08
C PHE A 125 -32.75 -4.84 -4.80
N LYS A 126 -33.60 -5.80 -4.47
CA LYS A 126 -33.20 -7.20 -4.33
C LYS A 126 -32.61 -7.79 -5.60
N SER A 127 -33.21 -7.48 -6.75
CA SER A 127 -32.67 -7.91 -8.05
C SER A 127 -31.31 -7.30 -8.33
N GLU A 128 -31.11 -6.01 -8.00
CA GLU A 128 -29.80 -5.32 -8.15
C GLU A 128 -28.74 -5.94 -7.21
N VAL A 129 -29.10 -6.31 -5.98
CA VAL A 129 -28.18 -6.99 -5.04
C VAL A 129 -27.72 -8.33 -5.61
N ILE A 130 -28.61 -9.14 -6.19
CA ILE A 130 -28.23 -10.44 -6.80
C ILE A 130 -27.22 -10.23 -7.94
N GLN A 131 -27.46 -9.25 -8.82
CA GLN A 131 -26.51 -8.93 -9.90
C GLN A 131 -25.16 -8.42 -9.37
N LEU A 132 -25.20 -7.65 -8.28
CA LEU A 132 -23.97 -7.19 -7.62
C LEU A 132 -23.22 -8.35 -6.99
N ASP A 133 -23.88 -9.36 -6.43
CA ASP A 133 -23.22 -10.52 -5.84
C ASP A 133 -22.42 -11.33 -6.87
N GLU A 134 -22.96 -11.54 -8.05
CA GLU A 134 -22.24 -12.19 -9.16
C GLU A 134 -21.03 -11.35 -9.58
N LYS A 135 -21.22 -10.04 -9.72
CA LYS A 135 -20.13 -9.11 -10.08
C LYS A 135 -19.04 -9.03 -9.00
N ILE A 136 -19.43 -9.03 -7.73
CA ILE A 136 -18.52 -9.03 -6.59
C ILE A 136 -17.66 -10.31 -6.58
N ALA A 137 -18.25 -11.48 -6.89
CA ALA A 137 -17.52 -12.74 -6.96
C ALA A 137 -16.44 -12.72 -8.06
N ASP A 138 -16.76 -12.25 -9.26
CA ASP A 138 -15.82 -12.10 -10.38
C ASP A 138 -14.71 -11.08 -10.06
N LEU A 139 -15.09 -9.92 -9.51
CA LEU A 139 -14.14 -8.88 -9.16
C LEU A 139 -13.22 -9.29 -7.99
N LYS A 140 -13.70 -10.10 -7.06
CA LYS A 140 -12.91 -10.60 -5.93
C LYS A 140 -11.75 -11.46 -6.42
N GLU A 141 -11.98 -12.34 -7.38
CA GLU A 141 -10.94 -13.16 -7.98
C GLU A 141 -9.87 -12.28 -8.68
N LYS A 142 -10.32 -11.32 -9.48
CA LYS A 142 -9.43 -10.37 -10.19
C LYS A 142 -8.67 -9.42 -9.26
N ALA A 143 -9.26 -9.07 -8.13
CA ALA A 143 -8.64 -8.19 -7.13
C ALA A 143 -7.66 -8.92 -6.21
N SER A 144 -7.76 -10.26 -6.08
CA SER A 144 -6.94 -11.05 -5.15
C SER A 144 -5.48 -11.18 -5.58
N ASP A 145 -5.18 -11.06 -6.87
CA ASP A 145 -3.82 -11.17 -7.42
C ASP A 145 -3.20 -9.78 -7.63
N ASN A 146 -3.14 -8.99 -6.57
CA ASN A 146 -2.54 -7.67 -6.60
C ASN A 146 -1.23 -7.63 -5.81
N GLN A 147 -0.14 -8.01 -6.47
CA GLN A 147 1.20 -7.94 -5.88
C GLN A 147 1.86 -6.60 -6.18
N VAL A 148 2.57 -6.06 -5.19
CA VAL A 148 3.49 -4.94 -5.40
C VAL A 148 4.73 -5.49 -6.12
N LEU A 149 5.13 -4.84 -7.22
CA LEU A 149 6.24 -5.26 -8.07
C LEU A 149 7.44 -4.32 -7.91
N GLU A 150 8.62 -4.79 -8.30
CA GLU A 150 9.83 -3.95 -8.35
C GLU A 150 9.66 -2.76 -9.30
N SER A 151 8.89 -2.92 -10.38
CA SER A 151 8.55 -1.83 -11.28
C SER A 151 7.75 -0.71 -10.61
N ASP A 152 6.97 -1.02 -9.57
CA ASP A 152 6.26 -0.01 -8.79
C ASP A 152 7.25 0.81 -7.93
N LEU A 153 8.24 0.15 -7.29
CA LEU A 153 9.34 0.82 -6.59
C LEU A 153 10.15 1.72 -7.54
N ALA A 154 10.56 1.18 -8.69
CA ALA A 154 11.35 1.93 -9.67
C ALA A 154 10.60 3.15 -10.22
N LYS A 155 9.29 3.02 -10.43
CA LYS A 155 8.42 4.11 -10.87
C LYS A 155 8.34 5.24 -9.83
N VAL A 156 8.16 4.91 -8.56
CA VAL A 156 8.12 5.90 -7.47
C VAL A 156 9.45 6.61 -7.34
N ILE A 157 10.57 5.88 -7.32
CA ILE A 157 11.91 6.48 -7.28
C ILE A 157 12.14 7.39 -8.48
N SER A 158 11.68 6.98 -9.66
CA SER A 158 11.78 7.80 -10.87
C SER A 158 11.01 9.12 -10.74
N LEU A 159 9.84 9.10 -10.09
CA LEU A 159 9.07 10.31 -9.82
C LEU A 159 9.77 11.24 -8.82
N TRP A 160 10.42 10.70 -7.80
CA TRP A 160 11.10 11.49 -6.78
C TRP A 160 12.44 12.07 -7.24
N THR A 161 13.22 11.26 -7.98
CA THR A 161 14.61 11.59 -8.32
C THR A 161 14.79 12.08 -9.75
N GLY A 162 13.80 11.88 -10.63
CA GLY A 162 13.92 12.13 -12.05
C GLY A 162 14.77 11.11 -12.82
N ILE A 163 15.26 10.05 -12.17
CA ILE A 163 16.03 8.98 -12.82
C ILE A 163 15.05 8.06 -13.55
N PRO A 164 15.23 7.79 -14.87
CA PRO A 164 14.33 6.90 -15.59
C PRO A 164 14.23 5.51 -14.95
N ALA A 165 12.99 5.01 -14.73
CA ALA A 165 12.72 3.71 -14.12
C ALA A 165 13.47 2.56 -14.81
N THR A 166 13.59 2.60 -16.14
CA THR A 166 14.34 1.61 -16.93
C THR A 166 15.83 1.54 -16.57
N LYS A 167 16.45 2.66 -16.17
CA LYS A 167 17.84 2.67 -15.69
C LYS A 167 17.97 2.07 -14.29
N ILE A 168 16.97 2.27 -13.46
CA ILE A 168 16.92 1.70 -12.11
C ILE A 168 16.86 0.18 -12.20
N GLU A 169 15.92 -0.36 -12.99
CA GLU A 169 15.74 -1.79 -13.22
C GLU A 169 16.99 -2.44 -13.87
N GLN A 170 17.58 -1.81 -14.90
CA GLN A 170 18.79 -2.33 -15.57
C GLN A 170 20.01 -2.38 -14.64
N ASN A 171 20.15 -1.44 -13.71
CA ASN A 171 21.26 -1.45 -12.78
C ASN A 171 21.17 -2.63 -11.80
N ASP A 172 19.98 -3.05 -11.42
CA ASP A 172 19.78 -4.19 -10.53
C ASP A 172 20.01 -5.53 -11.26
N ILE A 173 19.56 -5.65 -12.52
CA ILE A 173 19.83 -6.82 -13.37
C ILE A 173 21.34 -6.99 -13.63
N LYS A 174 22.07 -5.91 -13.93
CA LYS A 174 23.53 -5.97 -14.14
C LYS A 174 24.30 -6.40 -12.89
N LYS A 175 23.84 -5.98 -11.70
CA LYS A 175 24.46 -6.41 -10.44
C LYS A 175 24.20 -7.88 -10.15
N LEU A 176 23.00 -8.38 -10.41
CA LEU A 176 22.69 -9.81 -10.27
C LEU A 176 23.55 -10.66 -11.25
N ALA A 177 23.71 -10.23 -12.50
CA ALA A 177 24.55 -10.92 -13.47
C ALA A 177 26.03 -10.91 -13.08
N ASN A 178 26.54 -9.81 -12.49
CA ASN A 178 27.93 -9.73 -12.01
C ASN A 178 28.15 -10.59 -10.76
N LEU A 179 27.20 -10.62 -9.82
CA LEU A 179 27.26 -11.48 -8.63
C LEU A 179 27.26 -12.97 -9.02
N GLU A 180 26.49 -13.36 -10.05
CA GLU A 180 26.50 -14.74 -10.57
C GLU A 180 27.86 -15.11 -11.19
N SER A 181 28.53 -14.17 -11.85
CA SER A 181 29.87 -14.39 -12.41
C SER A 181 30.94 -14.48 -11.31
N GLU A 182 30.90 -13.62 -10.30
CA GLU A 182 31.81 -13.66 -9.15
C GLU A 182 31.66 -14.93 -8.30
N LEU A 183 30.42 -15.43 -8.15
CA LEU A 183 30.16 -16.69 -7.42
C LEU A 183 30.58 -17.96 -8.21
N LYS A 184 30.74 -17.86 -9.55
CA LYS A 184 31.24 -18.97 -10.39
C LYS A 184 32.76 -19.00 -10.49
N GLU A 185 33.46 -17.92 -10.09
CA GLU A 185 34.94 -17.85 -10.07
C GLU A 185 35.55 -18.28 -8.73
N HIS A 186 34.74 -18.57 -7.71
CA HIS A 186 35.14 -19.14 -6.42
C HIS A 186 34.51 -20.53 -6.25
#